data_fb42eda87be91e5e6337dca2b4762973
#
_entry.id   fb42eda87be91e5e6337dca2b4762973
#
_cell.length_a   1.000
_cell.length_b   1.000
_cell.length_c   1.000
_cell.angle_alpha   90.00
_cell.angle_beta   90.00
_cell.angle_gamma   90.00
#
_symmetry.space_group_name_H-M   'P 1'
#
loop_
_entity.id
_entity.type
_entity.pdbx_description
1 polymer ?
#
loop_
_entity_poly.entity_id
_entity_poly.type
_entity_poly.pdbx_seq_one_letter_code
_entity_poly.pdbx_strand_id
1 'polypeptide(L)'
;MSDIDEMNVGERWYVAHTYSGYENKVKASLEKIVENRGLEHLIFDIRVPVEIVVEQNGDVTKEKEVKLFPSYVFVKMIMTEESWHAVRNITGVTGFVGPGSRPTPLSEEEIFALKIETKRVELKFKVGDTVVIDDENLGNPTGVVQAISDDLKVVTVILVRGSRRLPMQIDASKIKLA
;
A
#
# COMPACT_ATOMS: atom_id res chain seq x y z
N MET A 1 -2.46 -8.75 -33.56
CA MET A 1 -2.35 -7.84 -32.41
C MET A 1 -2.98 -8.50 -31.22
N SER A 2 -2.22 -8.73 -30.19
CA SER A 2 -2.80 -9.32 -28.99
C SER A 2 -3.59 -8.26 -28.23
N ASP A 3 -4.69 -8.67 -27.61
CA ASP A 3 -5.52 -7.81 -26.76
C ASP A 3 -4.70 -7.16 -25.60
N ILE A 4 -3.47 -7.60 -25.42
CA ILE A 4 -2.54 -7.06 -24.42
C ILE A 4 -2.01 -5.68 -24.86
N ASP A 5 -1.81 -5.46 -26.15
CA ASP A 5 -1.29 -4.19 -26.66
C ASP A 5 -2.30 -3.04 -26.51
N GLU A 6 -3.59 -3.33 -26.59
CA GLU A 6 -4.65 -2.34 -26.38
C GLU A 6 -4.84 -1.95 -24.90
N MET A 7 -4.41 -2.81 -23.99
CA MET A 7 -4.51 -2.58 -22.54
C MET A 7 -3.31 -1.85 -21.97
N ASN A 8 -2.28 -1.61 -22.75
CA ASN A 8 -1.04 -1.01 -22.29
C ASN A 8 -1.14 0.51 -22.16
N VAL A 9 -1.67 0.99 -21.06
CA VAL A 9 -1.82 2.41 -20.73
C VAL A 9 -0.81 2.82 -19.64
N GLY A 10 0.43 2.30 -19.72
CA GLY A 10 1.47 2.56 -18.75
C GLY A 10 1.56 1.51 -17.63
N GLU A 11 2.26 1.85 -16.57
CA GLU A 11 2.46 0.96 -15.43
C GLU A 11 1.19 0.83 -14.59
N ARG A 12 0.84 -0.42 -14.26
CA ARG A 12 -0.34 -0.76 -13.46
C ARG A 12 0.00 -1.88 -12.50
N TRP A 13 -0.76 -1.99 -11.44
CA TRP A 13 -0.70 -3.13 -10.54
C TRP A 13 -1.57 -4.28 -11.05
N TYR A 14 -0.96 -5.47 -11.13
CA TYR A 14 -1.62 -6.72 -11.50
C TYR A 14 -1.46 -7.73 -10.36
N VAL A 15 -2.38 -8.67 -10.30
CA VAL A 15 -2.36 -9.73 -9.30
C VAL A 15 -2.05 -11.06 -9.97
N ALA A 16 -1.03 -11.74 -9.51
CA ALA A 16 -0.68 -13.08 -9.92
C ALA A 16 -1.09 -14.09 -8.83
N HIS A 17 -1.79 -15.15 -9.24
CA HIS A 17 -2.13 -16.24 -8.35
C HIS A 17 -0.98 -17.25 -8.30
N THR A 18 -0.66 -17.71 -7.10
CA THR A 18 0.41 -18.67 -6.84
C THR A 18 -0.12 -19.88 -6.07
N TYR A 19 0.66 -20.95 -6.02
CA TYR A 19 0.41 -21.99 -5.04
C TYR A 19 0.63 -21.44 -3.63
N SER A 20 -0.14 -21.96 -2.68
CA SER A 20 -0.02 -21.57 -1.27
C SER A 20 1.41 -21.83 -0.74
N GLY A 21 1.98 -20.81 -0.10
CA GLY A 21 3.35 -20.86 0.42
C GLY A 21 4.46 -20.51 -0.58
N TYR A 22 4.11 -20.29 -1.86
CA TYR A 22 5.09 -19.95 -2.90
C TYR A 22 5.27 -18.45 -3.12
N GLU A 23 4.52 -17.61 -2.43
CA GLU A 23 4.47 -16.16 -2.66
C GLU A 23 5.87 -15.51 -2.58
N ASN A 24 6.63 -15.81 -1.54
CA ASN A 24 7.97 -15.26 -1.37
C ASN A 24 8.97 -15.83 -2.39
N LYS A 25 8.83 -17.11 -2.74
CA LYS A 25 9.65 -17.74 -3.78
C LYS A 25 9.39 -17.13 -5.15
N VAL A 26 8.13 -16.87 -5.46
CA VAL A 26 7.73 -16.23 -6.71
C VAL A 26 8.30 -14.82 -6.77
N LYS A 27 8.16 -14.05 -5.70
CA LYS A 27 8.75 -12.71 -5.60
C LYS A 27 10.25 -12.73 -5.84
N ALA A 28 10.99 -13.58 -5.14
CA ALA A 28 12.45 -13.68 -5.28
C ALA A 28 12.88 -14.14 -6.68
N SER A 29 12.17 -15.10 -7.25
CA SER A 29 12.44 -15.60 -8.60
C SER A 29 12.17 -14.54 -9.66
N LEU A 30 11.09 -13.78 -9.50
CA LEU A 30 10.72 -12.72 -10.43
C LEU A 30 11.71 -11.55 -10.35
N GLU A 31 12.14 -11.14 -9.15
CA GLU A 31 13.17 -10.12 -8.96
C GLU A 31 14.48 -10.52 -9.66
N LYS A 32 14.86 -11.78 -9.56
CA LYS A 32 16.04 -12.33 -10.20
C LYS A 32 15.95 -12.28 -11.73
N ILE A 33 14.81 -12.65 -12.28
CA ILE A 33 14.56 -12.63 -13.73
C ILE A 33 14.56 -11.21 -14.26
N VAL A 34 13.96 -10.28 -13.53
CA VAL A 34 13.97 -8.85 -13.88
C VAL A 34 15.40 -8.32 -13.97
N GLU A 35 16.24 -8.66 -13.02
CA GLU A 35 17.64 -8.27 -13.01
C GLU A 35 18.43 -8.96 -14.14
N ASN A 36 18.31 -10.28 -14.30
CA ASN A 36 19.07 -11.06 -15.27
C ASN A 36 18.69 -10.79 -16.72
N ARG A 37 17.43 -10.48 -16.98
CA ARG A 37 16.91 -10.23 -18.35
C ARG A 37 16.73 -8.76 -18.68
N GLY A 38 17.07 -7.86 -17.76
CA GLY A 38 16.96 -6.43 -17.97
C GLY A 38 15.52 -5.96 -18.16
N LEU A 39 14.60 -6.46 -17.34
CA LEU A 39 13.16 -6.14 -17.43
C LEU A 39 12.74 -5.00 -16.49
N GLU A 40 13.68 -4.25 -15.93
CA GLU A 40 13.40 -3.16 -14.99
C GLU A 40 12.51 -2.06 -15.61
N HIS A 41 12.54 -1.92 -16.92
CA HIS A 41 11.70 -0.98 -17.65
C HIS A 41 10.25 -1.48 -17.85
N LEU A 42 9.97 -2.74 -17.55
CA LEU A 42 8.65 -3.36 -17.67
C LEU A 42 8.06 -3.78 -16.33
N ILE A 43 8.88 -4.23 -15.39
CA ILE A 43 8.46 -4.70 -14.07
C ILE A 43 9.16 -3.84 -13.03
N PHE A 44 8.39 -3.04 -12.29
CA PHE A 44 8.90 -1.99 -11.41
C PHE A 44 8.89 -2.38 -9.94
N ASP A 45 7.89 -3.11 -9.49
CA ASP A 45 7.74 -3.50 -8.10
C ASP A 45 7.00 -4.82 -7.96
N ILE A 46 7.35 -5.57 -6.93
CA ILE A 46 6.73 -6.85 -6.62
C ILE A 46 6.47 -6.86 -5.12
N ARG A 47 5.22 -7.06 -4.71
CA ARG A 47 4.85 -7.03 -3.30
C ARG A 47 4.03 -8.25 -2.89
N VAL A 48 4.36 -8.75 -1.71
CA VAL A 48 3.55 -9.70 -0.97
C VAL A 48 3.11 -8.99 0.31
N PRO A 49 1.91 -8.39 0.34
CA PRO A 49 1.47 -7.64 1.51
C PRO A 49 1.41 -8.50 2.76
N VAL A 50 2.03 -8.03 3.82
CA VAL A 50 2.05 -8.69 5.13
C VAL A 50 1.62 -7.72 6.21
N GLU A 51 1.03 -8.25 7.26
CA GLU A 51 0.74 -7.53 8.49
C GLU A 51 1.64 -8.08 9.59
N ILE A 52 2.23 -7.17 10.37
CA ILE A 52 3.03 -7.56 11.51
C ILE A 52 2.09 -7.64 12.72
N VAL A 53 1.90 -8.85 13.24
CA VAL A 53 1.13 -9.10 14.45
C VAL A 53 2.07 -9.29 15.61
N VAL A 54 1.90 -8.47 16.64
CA VAL A 54 2.67 -8.57 17.88
C VAL A 54 1.89 -9.43 18.88
N GLU A 55 2.44 -10.61 19.19
CA GLU A 55 1.89 -11.48 20.23
C GLU A 55 2.66 -11.27 21.54
N GLN A 56 1.98 -10.88 22.60
CA GLN A 56 2.54 -10.86 23.95
C GLN A 56 2.18 -12.16 24.71
N ASN A 57 3.20 -12.96 24.99
CA ASN A 57 3.12 -14.10 25.89
C ASN A 57 3.93 -13.81 27.16
N GLY A 58 3.28 -13.23 28.18
CA GLY A 58 3.97 -12.80 29.41
C GLY A 58 5.01 -11.72 29.12
N ASP A 59 6.27 -11.96 29.49
CA ASP A 59 7.38 -11.01 29.27
C ASP A 59 8.02 -11.13 27.88
N VAL A 60 7.53 -12.04 27.02
CA VAL A 60 8.07 -12.28 25.68
C VAL A 60 7.16 -11.67 24.63
N THR A 61 7.70 -10.71 23.86
CA THR A 61 7.04 -10.12 22.71
C THR A 61 7.51 -10.84 21.45
N LYS A 62 6.57 -11.46 20.72
CA LYS A 62 6.86 -12.09 19.43
C LYS A 62 6.20 -11.32 18.32
N GLU A 63 7.00 -10.93 17.35
CA GLU A 63 6.49 -10.36 16.09
C GLU A 63 6.30 -11.49 15.07
N LYS A 64 5.10 -11.55 14.48
CA LYS A 64 4.75 -12.53 13.45
C LYS A 64 4.26 -11.81 12.21
N GLU A 65 4.84 -12.16 11.08
CA GLU A 65 4.34 -11.70 9.77
C GLU A 65 3.19 -12.59 9.33
N VAL A 66 2.04 -11.98 9.08
CA VAL A 66 0.88 -12.66 8.52
C VAL A 66 0.63 -12.11 7.13
N LYS A 67 0.57 -12.99 6.13
CA LYS A 67 0.25 -12.60 4.76
C LYS A 67 -1.21 -12.15 4.68
N LEU A 68 -1.45 -10.95 4.17
CA LEU A 68 -2.79 -10.41 4.02
C LEU A 68 -3.57 -11.12 2.91
N PHE A 69 -2.87 -11.55 1.86
CA PHE A 69 -3.47 -12.22 0.70
C PHE A 69 -2.67 -13.47 0.35
N PRO A 70 -2.90 -14.59 1.06
CA PRO A 70 -2.24 -15.86 0.75
C PRO A 70 -2.54 -16.31 -0.69
N SER A 71 -1.53 -16.86 -1.34
CA SER A 71 -1.58 -17.30 -2.74
C SER A 71 -1.65 -16.18 -3.80
N TYR A 72 -1.37 -14.93 -3.42
CA TYR A 72 -1.35 -13.80 -4.33
C TYR A 72 -0.06 -13.01 -4.22
N VAL A 73 0.44 -12.57 -5.38
CA VAL A 73 1.58 -11.66 -5.49
C VAL A 73 1.16 -10.47 -6.34
N PHE A 74 1.46 -9.28 -5.87
CA PHE A 74 1.14 -8.04 -6.57
C PHE A 74 2.35 -7.55 -7.34
N VAL A 75 2.18 -7.29 -8.63
CA VAL A 75 3.25 -6.86 -9.53
C VAL A 75 2.88 -5.54 -10.20
N LYS A 76 3.72 -4.54 -10.03
CA LYS A 76 3.59 -3.27 -10.76
C LYS A 76 4.39 -3.37 -12.04
N MET A 77 3.72 -3.36 -13.16
CA MET A 77 4.34 -3.64 -14.46
C MET A 77 3.61 -2.96 -15.60
N ILE A 78 4.32 -2.82 -16.71
CA ILE A 78 3.71 -2.53 -18.01
C ILE A 78 3.40 -3.87 -18.66
N MET A 79 2.14 -4.11 -18.97
CA MET A 79 1.70 -5.39 -19.55
C MET A 79 2.09 -5.47 -21.03
N THR A 80 3.07 -6.31 -21.31
CA THR A 80 3.51 -6.67 -22.65
C THR A 80 3.60 -8.19 -22.75
N GLU A 81 3.77 -8.73 -23.95
CA GLU A 81 3.99 -10.17 -24.10
C GLU A 81 5.23 -10.63 -23.31
N GLU A 82 6.30 -9.85 -23.36
CA GLU A 82 7.54 -10.16 -22.65
C GLU A 82 7.36 -10.20 -21.14
N SER A 83 6.74 -9.17 -20.55
CA SER A 83 6.49 -9.12 -19.12
C SER A 83 5.46 -10.16 -18.68
N TRP A 84 4.44 -10.39 -19.47
CA TRP A 84 3.43 -11.43 -19.22
C TRP A 84 4.06 -12.82 -19.15
N HIS A 85 4.88 -13.17 -20.14
CA HIS A 85 5.58 -14.45 -20.17
C HIS A 85 6.59 -14.58 -19.02
N ALA A 86 7.29 -13.50 -18.67
CA ALA A 86 8.25 -13.52 -17.57
C ALA A 86 7.58 -13.88 -16.24
N VAL A 87 6.44 -13.28 -15.93
CA VAL A 87 5.67 -13.58 -14.72
C VAL A 87 5.02 -14.96 -14.79
N ARG A 88 4.40 -15.27 -15.91
CA ARG A 88 3.65 -16.52 -16.11
C ARG A 88 4.53 -17.77 -16.02
N ASN A 89 5.79 -17.67 -16.44
CA ASN A 89 6.74 -18.79 -16.47
C ASN A 89 7.48 -18.99 -15.14
N ILE A 90 7.22 -18.16 -14.13
CA ILE A 90 7.80 -18.36 -12.80
C ILE A 90 7.20 -19.62 -12.17
N THR A 91 8.06 -20.46 -11.63
CA THR A 91 7.64 -21.65 -10.88
C THR A 91 6.82 -21.25 -9.66
N GLY A 92 5.61 -21.75 -9.58
CA GLY A 92 4.66 -21.43 -8.50
C GLY A 92 3.55 -20.47 -8.92
N VAL A 93 3.69 -19.76 -10.04
CA VAL A 93 2.62 -18.94 -10.61
C VAL A 93 1.64 -19.80 -11.39
N THR A 94 0.37 -19.70 -11.06
CA THR A 94 -0.72 -20.40 -11.77
C THR A 94 -1.34 -19.55 -12.87
N GLY A 95 -1.27 -18.23 -12.75
CA GLY A 95 -1.76 -17.29 -13.74
C GLY A 95 -2.06 -15.92 -13.14
N PHE A 96 -2.45 -14.99 -14.02
CA PHE A 96 -2.92 -13.68 -13.57
C PHE A 96 -4.39 -13.73 -13.16
N VAL A 97 -4.78 -12.86 -12.24
CA VAL A 97 -6.18 -12.66 -11.86
C VAL A 97 -6.85 -11.76 -12.91
N GLY A 98 -8.00 -12.22 -13.41
CA GLY A 98 -8.78 -11.50 -14.38
C GLY A 98 -9.74 -12.44 -15.11
N PRO A 99 -10.74 -11.91 -15.84
CA PRO A 99 -11.69 -12.75 -16.59
C PRO A 99 -10.98 -13.48 -17.74
N GLY A 100 -11.13 -14.79 -17.79
CA GLY A 100 -10.44 -15.64 -18.78
C GLY A 100 -8.93 -15.67 -18.55
N SER A 101 -8.14 -15.55 -19.59
CA SER A 101 -6.68 -15.49 -19.53
C SER A 101 -6.12 -14.06 -19.58
N ARG A 102 -6.99 -13.05 -19.51
CA ARG A 102 -6.59 -11.64 -19.59
C ARG A 102 -6.30 -11.09 -18.20
N PRO A 103 -5.08 -10.55 -17.96
CA PRO A 103 -4.79 -9.85 -16.73
C PRO A 103 -5.60 -8.56 -16.64
N THR A 104 -6.27 -8.36 -15.49
CA THR A 104 -7.01 -7.13 -15.23
C THR A 104 -6.23 -6.28 -14.23
N PRO A 105 -5.89 -5.03 -14.58
CA PRO A 105 -5.19 -4.15 -13.66
C PRO A 105 -6.09 -3.76 -12.49
N LEU A 106 -5.48 -3.52 -11.33
CA LEU A 106 -6.18 -2.98 -10.17
C LEU A 106 -6.53 -1.52 -10.40
N SER A 107 -7.71 -1.11 -9.94
CA SER A 107 -8.09 0.30 -9.90
C SER A 107 -7.33 1.02 -8.78
N GLU A 108 -7.29 2.36 -8.84
CA GLU A 108 -6.68 3.16 -7.78
C GLU A 108 -7.37 2.93 -6.42
N GLU A 109 -8.68 2.75 -6.42
CA GLU A 109 -9.46 2.46 -5.21
C GLU A 109 -9.08 1.10 -4.62
N GLU A 110 -8.90 0.07 -5.46
CA GLU A 110 -8.45 -1.25 -5.02
C GLU A 110 -7.03 -1.22 -4.47
N ILE A 111 -6.12 -0.50 -5.13
CA ILE A 111 -4.73 -0.31 -4.67
C ILE A 111 -4.71 0.33 -3.29
N PHE A 112 -5.51 1.35 -3.08
CA PHE A 112 -5.63 2.02 -1.78
C PHE A 112 -6.23 1.10 -0.72
N ALA A 113 -7.30 0.39 -1.04
CA ALA A 113 -7.98 -0.52 -0.12
C ALA A 113 -7.09 -1.70 0.30
N LEU A 114 -6.24 -2.19 -0.62
CA LEU A 114 -5.30 -3.28 -0.36
C LEU A 114 -4.00 -2.83 0.32
N LYS A 115 -3.80 -1.53 0.52
CA LYS A 115 -2.59 -0.94 1.12
C LYS A 115 -1.29 -1.35 0.41
N ILE A 116 -1.38 -1.56 -0.90
CA ILE A 116 -0.23 -1.96 -1.73
C ILE A 116 0.75 -0.81 -1.88
N GLU A 117 0.24 0.39 -2.17
CA GLU A 117 1.02 1.61 -2.19
C GLU A 117 0.66 2.48 -0.99
N THR A 118 1.65 2.78 -0.19
CA THR A 118 1.53 3.85 0.78
C THR A 118 1.64 5.16 0.01
N LYS A 119 0.53 5.88 -0.19
CA LYS A 119 0.64 7.28 -0.60
C LYS A 119 1.49 7.97 0.45
N ARG A 120 2.63 8.52 0.04
CA ARG A 120 3.34 9.47 0.88
C ARG A 120 2.42 10.68 1.06
N VAL A 121 1.67 10.66 2.14
CA VAL A 121 0.99 11.87 2.59
C VAL A 121 2.11 12.72 3.20
N GLU A 122 2.64 13.66 2.44
CA GLU A 122 3.50 14.68 3.01
C GLU A 122 2.62 15.56 3.89
N LEU A 123 2.70 15.31 5.18
CA LEU A 123 2.09 16.20 6.14
C LEU A 123 2.86 17.50 6.15
N LYS A 124 2.18 18.61 5.90
CA LYS A 124 2.76 19.95 5.95
C LYS A 124 2.98 20.46 7.37
N PHE A 125 2.68 19.66 8.36
CA PHE A 125 2.81 19.99 9.79
C PHE A 125 3.47 18.82 10.53
N LYS A 126 4.01 19.14 11.70
CA LYS A 126 4.69 18.16 12.58
C LYS A 126 4.22 18.32 14.03
N VAL A 127 4.60 17.40 14.89
CA VAL A 127 4.32 17.46 16.33
C VAL A 127 4.84 18.78 16.90
N GLY A 128 3.98 19.49 17.64
CA GLY A 128 4.26 20.80 18.20
C GLY A 128 3.79 21.99 17.37
N ASP A 129 3.38 21.78 16.13
CA ASP A 129 2.85 22.84 15.29
C ASP A 129 1.42 23.22 15.67
N THR A 130 1.11 24.50 15.50
CA THR A 130 -0.27 24.99 15.64
C THR A 130 -1.02 24.80 14.34
N VAL A 131 -2.17 24.16 14.41
CA VAL A 131 -2.97 23.79 13.25
C VAL A 131 -4.42 24.24 13.41
N VAL A 132 -5.11 24.40 12.30
CA VAL A 132 -6.56 24.65 12.26
C VAL A 132 -7.26 23.39 11.76
N ILE A 133 -8.32 23.01 12.46
CA ILE A 133 -9.15 21.89 12.06
C ILE A 133 -10.25 22.41 11.15
N ASP A 134 -10.27 21.93 9.93
CA ASP A 134 -11.29 22.28 8.93
C ASP A 134 -12.53 21.42 9.13
N ASP A 135 -13.32 21.76 10.12
CA ASP A 135 -14.59 21.11 10.43
C ASP A 135 -15.63 22.18 10.84
N GLU A 136 -16.59 22.39 9.97
CA GLU A 136 -17.67 23.37 10.18
C GLU A 136 -18.51 23.07 11.42
N ASN A 137 -18.70 21.79 11.74
CA ASN A 137 -19.46 21.36 12.92
C ASN A 137 -18.75 21.71 14.23
N LEU A 138 -17.45 21.82 14.19
CA LEU A 138 -16.62 22.19 15.35
C LEU A 138 -16.26 23.67 15.38
N GLY A 139 -16.62 24.43 14.34
CA GLY A 139 -16.31 25.85 14.26
C GLY A 139 -14.85 26.16 13.94
N ASN A 140 -14.20 25.30 13.21
CA ASN A 140 -12.80 25.44 12.79
C ASN A 140 -11.83 25.76 13.96
N PRO A 141 -11.77 24.92 14.98
CA PRO A 141 -10.94 25.20 16.16
C PRO A 141 -9.46 25.11 15.85
N THR A 142 -8.69 25.84 16.61
CA THR A 142 -7.21 25.80 16.57
C THR A 142 -6.69 24.90 17.66
N GLY A 143 -5.66 24.13 17.35
CA GLY A 143 -5.02 23.24 18.32
C GLY A 143 -3.55 23.03 18.03
N VAL A 144 -2.88 22.28 18.89
CA VAL A 144 -1.47 21.91 18.76
C VAL A 144 -1.37 20.41 18.52
N VAL A 145 -0.57 20.01 17.54
CA VAL A 145 -0.34 18.61 17.22
C VAL A 145 0.45 17.95 18.34
N GLN A 146 -0.15 16.94 18.97
CA GLN A 146 0.48 16.17 20.03
C GLN A 146 1.15 14.90 19.53
N ALA A 147 0.49 14.18 18.63
CA ALA A 147 0.98 12.94 18.07
C ALA A 147 0.43 12.73 16.66
N ILE A 148 1.16 11.98 15.87
CA ILE A 148 0.78 11.59 14.50
C ILE A 148 0.88 10.08 14.44
N SER A 149 -0.17 9.42 13.90
CA SER A 149 -0.14 7.96 13.73
C SER A 149 0.93 7.53 12.72
N ASP A 150 1.41 6.29 12.84
CA ASP A 150 2.47 5.76 11.96
C ASP A 150 2.05 5.73 10.49
N ASP A 151 0.74 5.57 10.21
CA ASP A 151 0.18 5.60 8.87
C ASP A 151 -0.10 7.02 8.34
N LEU A 152 0.19 8.05 9.14
CA LEU A 152 -0.03 9.47 8.84
C LEU A 152 -1.50 9.85 8.54
N LYS A 153 -2.44 9.01 8.94
CA LYS A 153 -3.88 9.24 8.68
C LYS A 153 -4.60 9.92 9.82
N VAL A 154 -4.21 9.62 11.04
CA VAL A 154 -4.84 10.15 12.24
C VAL A 154 -3.86 11.00 13.01
N VAL A 155 -4.29 12.19 13.39
CA VAL A 155 -3.49 13.15 14.15
C VAL A 155 -4.20 13.43 15.46
N THR A 156 -3.46 13.33 16.57
CA THR A 156 -3.96 13.74 17.86
C THR A 156 -3.64 15.22 18.07
N VAL A 157 -4.67 16.03 18.12
CA VAL A 157 -4.58 17.48 18.31
C VAL A 157 -5.14 17.86 19.67
N ILE A 158 -4.41 18.66 20.43
CA ILE A 158 -4.90 19.24 21.68
C ILE A 158 -5.61 20.53 21.36
N LEU A 159 -6.92 20.53 21.54
CA LEU A 159 -7.74 21.72 21.45
C LEU A 159 -7.69 22.50 22.75
N VAL A 160 -7.41 23.80 22.65
CA VAL A 160 -7.42 24.70 23.80
C VAL A 160 -8.72 25.51 23.78
N ARG A 161 -9.59 25.22 24.74
CA ARG A 161 -10.80 26.02 24.98
C ARG A 161 -10.73 26.61 26.39
N GLY A 162 -10.39 27.88 26.47
CA GLY A 162 -10.17 28.55 27.76
C GLY A 162 -9.02 27.91 28.55
N SER A 163 -9.29 27.41 29.74
CA SER A 163 -8.33 26.71 30.58
C SER A 163 -8.32 25.19 30.40
N ARG A 164 -9.15 24.66 29.50
CA ARG A 164 -9.26 23.24 29.25
C ARG A 164 -8.48 22.83 27.99
N ARG A 165 -7.73 21.73 28.12
CA ARG A 165 -7.03 21.09 27.01
C ARG A 165 -7.70 19.75 26.75
N LEU A 166 -8.20 19.56 25.53
CA LEU A 166 -8.90 18.34 25.12
C LEU A 166 -8.14 17.67 23.97
N PRO A 167 -7.59 16.46 24.15
CA PRO A 167 -7.02 15.72 23.05
C PRO A 167 -8.14 15.17 22.14
N MET A 168 -8.02 15.39 20.85
CA MET A 168 -8.93 14.82 19.85
C MET A 168 -8.15 14.14 18.75
N GLN A 169 -8.62 12.98 18.32
CA GLN A 169 -8.11 12.31 17.15
C GLN A 169 -8.89 12.79 15.92
N ILE A 170 -8.16 13.32 14.95
CA ILE A 170 -8.74 13.95 13.76
C ILE A 170 -8.03 13.40 12.52
N ASP A 171 -8.80 13.20 11.46
CA ASP A 171 -8.25 12.80 10.18
C ASP A 171 -7.27 13.88 9.66
N ALA A 172 -6.09 13.46 9.24
CA ALA A 172 -5.04 14.37 8.77
C ALA A 172 -5.49 15.23 7.57
N SER A 173 -6.44 14.76 6.77
CA SER A 173 -7.00 15.50 5.64
C SER A 173 -7.78 16.75 6.04
N LYS A 174 -8.25 16.80 7.30
CA LYS A 174 -9.03 17.93 7.85
C LYS A 174 -8.18 18.96 8.59
N ILE A 175 -6.87 18.79 8.59
CA ILE A 175 -5.94 19.63 9.34
C ILE A 175 -5.12 20.49 8.38
N LYS A 176 -5.05 21.79 8.69
CA LYS A 176 -4.24 22.77 7.95
C LYS A 176 -3.34 23.53 8.91
N LEU A 177 -2.15 23.93 8.44
CA LEU A 177 -1.30 24.84 9.21
C LEU A 177 -2.03 26.17 9.48
N ALA A 178 -1.94 26.61 10.70
CA ALA A 178 -2.50 27.90 11.09
C ALA A 178 -1.72 29.06 10.47
#